data_14c2fbcde2c8932febb33a1555e39d59
#
_entry.id   14c2fbcde2c8932febb33a1555e39d59
#
_cell.length_a   1.000
_cell.length_b   1.000
_cell.length_c   1.000
_cell.angle_alpha   90.00
_cell.angle_beta   90.00
_cell.angle_gamma   90.00
#
_symmetry.space_group_name_H-M   'P 1'
#
loop_
_entity.id
_entity.type
_entity.pdbx_description
1 polymer ?
#
loop_
_entity_poly.entity_id
_entity_poly.type
_entity_poly.pdbx_seq_one_letter_code
_entity_poly.pdbx_strand_id
1 'polypeptide(L)'
;GFGERLLGDQIIHSIVVDGAENKWFGTDNGGVIYTNPDGQTTLANFSMQNSPLPSNQIIKIAVDFSSGKVYFATNKGIVAYNSKVAPFGDVLGDVYAYPNPALKNHETVTIDGRNGTHLPKGTNVKILDVSGNLVYESNVVEGQELQGGKVVWDKKNLAGNNVASGIYIVLLSNEDASETTVTKIAIVN
;
A
#
# COMPACT_ATOMS: atom_id res chain seq x y z
N GLY A 1 8.54 -29.18 11.82
CA GLY A 1 8.25 -27.88 12.43
C GLY A 1 6.87 -27.90 13.04
N PHE A 2 6.73 -27.40 14.24
CA PHE A 2 5.41 -27.18 14.85
C PHE A 2 4.84 -25.90 14.20
N GLY A 3 3.64 -25.99 13.62
CA GLY A 3 2.94 -24.82 13.11
C GLY A 3 2.59 -23.85 14.24
N GLU A 4 2.77 -22.55 14.03
CA GLU A 4 2.30 -21.54 14.95
C GLU A 4 0.79 -21.37 14.82
N ARG A 5 0.09 -21.23 15.95
CA ARG A 5 -1.34 -21.05 15.99
C ARG A 5 -1.67 -19.57 15.84
N LEU A 6 -2.07 -19.16 14.63
CA LEU A 6 -2.58 -17.83 14.38
C LEU A 6 -4.05 -17.72 14.80
N LEU A 7 -4.42 -16.62 15.46
CA LEU A 7 -5.80 -16.28 15.83
C LEU A 7 -6.53 -17.41 16.59
N GLY A 8 -5.82 -18.08 17.50
CA GLY A 8 -6.25 -19.32 18.13
C GLY A 8 -7.59 -19.30 18.89
N ASP A 9 -8.08 -18.12 19.27
CA ASP A 9 -9.31 -17.92 20.03
C ASP A 9 -10.45 -17.36 19.16
N GLN A 10 -10.24 -17.32 17.83
CA GLN A 10 -11.23 -16.79 16.88
C GLN A 10 -11.74 -17.87 15.93
N ILE A 11 -13.04 -17.85 15.66
CA ILE A 11 -13.63 -18.60 14.55
C ILE A 11 -13.51 -17.73 13.31
N ILE A 12 -12.84 -18.23 12.28
CA ILE A 12 -12.61 -17.52 11.02
C ILE A 12 -13.66 -17.95 9.99
N HIS A 13 -14.42 -17.00 9.47
CA HIS A 13 -15.41 -17.22 8.43
C HIS A 13 -14.92 -16.87 7.03
N SER A 14 -13.96 -15.94 6.93
CA SER A 14 -13.46 -15.46 5.65
C SER A 14 -11.98 -15.11 5.75
N ILE A 15 -11.22 -15.51 4.74
CA ILE A 15 -9.82 -15.12 4.55
C ILE A 15 -9.70 -14.60 3.12
N VAL A 16 -9.10 -13.43 2.96
CA VAL A 16 -8.80 -12.83 1.66
C VAL A 16 -7.40 -12.25 1.69
N VAL A 17 -6.68 -12.38 0.58
CA VAL A 17 -5.35 -11.79 0.37
C VAL A 17 -5.52 -10.56 -0.52
N ASP A 18 -4.93 -9.43 -0.14
CA ASP A 18 -4.98 -8.21 -0.94
C ASP A 18 -3.81 -8.11 -1.93
N GLY A 19 -3.75 -7.00 -2.66
CA GLY A 19 -2.75 -6.79 -3.69
C GLY A 19 -1.30 -6.63 -3.18
N ALA A 20 -1.10 -6.44 -1.87
CA ALA A 20 0.21 -6.43 -1.21
C ALA A 20 0.52 -7.75 -0.49
N GLU A 21 -0.27 -8.81 -0.79
CA GLU A 21 -0.19 -10.15 -0.18
C GLU A 21 -0.53 -10.18 1.32
N ASN A 22 -1.03 -9.07 1.88
CA ASN A 22 -1.52 -9.04 3.25
C ASN A 22 -2.83 -9.81 3.39
N LYS A 23 -3.10 -10.30 4.58
CA LYS A 23 -4.25 -11.16 4.86
C LYS A 23 -5.33 -10.47 5.68
N TRP A 24 -6.56 -10.57 5.22
CA TRP A 24 -7.76 -10.09 5.87
C TRP A 24 -8.54 -11.27 6.43
N PHE A 25 -8.75 -11.30 7.74
CA PHE A 25 -9.49 -12.35 8.42
C PHE A 25 -10.82 -11.80 8.93
N GLY A 26 -11.92 -12.37 8.47
CA GLY A 26 -13.25 -12.11 9.01
C GLY A 26 -13.58 -13.13 10.09
N THR A 27 -13.90 -12.65 11.29
CA THR A 27 -14.14 -13.50 12.46
C THR A 27 -15.61 -13.53 12.86
N ASP A 28 -15.98 -14.49 13.72
CA ASP A 28 -17.34 -14.60 14.24
C ASP A 28 -17.69 -13.47 15.23
N ASN A 29 -16.77 -13.08 16.09
CA ASN A 29 -17.04 -12.14 17.19
C ASN A 29 -15.99 -11.01 17.34
N GLY A 30 -14.84 -11.12 16.68
CA GLY A 30 -13.72 -10.19 16.81
C GLY A 30 -13.69 -9.08 15.74
N GLY A 31 -14.61 -9.10 14.79
CA GLY A 31 -14.58 -8.19 13.64
C GLY A 31 -13.60 -8.64 12.56
N VAL A 32 -12.84 -7.70 12.00
CA VAL A 32 -11.85 -7.95 10.93
C VAL A 32 -10.45 -7.76 11.50
N ILE A 33 -9.57 -8.71 11.23
CA ILE A 33 -8.14 -8.64 11.56
C ILE A 33 -7.36 -8.59 10.25
N TYR A 34 -6.45 -7.63 10.14
CA TYR A 34 -5.60 -7.41 8.99
C TYR A 34 -4.16 -7.64 9.39
N THR A 35 -3.45 -8.52 8.68
CA THR A 35 -2.07 -8.89 8.99
C THR A 35 -1.16 -8.73 7.78
N ASN A 36 0.13 -8.72 8.04
CA ASN A 36 1.18 -8.85 7.03
C ASN A 36 1.12 -10.22 6.30
N PRO A 37 1.92 -10.43 5.24
CA PRO A 37 1.87 -11.64 4.41
C PRO A 37 2.13 -12.94 5.16
N ASP A 38 2.98 -12.95 6.18
CA ASP A 38 3.24 -14.14 7.00
C ASP A 38 2.20 -14.39 8.09
N GLY A 39 1.33 -13.39 8.34
CA GLY A 39 0.29 -13.47 9.37
C GLY A 39 0.77 -13.20 10.79
N GLN A 40 2.05 -12.91 11.00
CA GLN A 40 2.67 -12.76 12.33
C GLN A 40 2.40 -11.38 12.93
N THR A 41 2.26 -10.36 12.07
CA THR A 41 2.07 -8.98 12.51
C THR A 41 0.66 -8.49 12.17
N THR A 42 -0.10 -8.07 13.19
CA THR A 42 -1.38 -7.39 12.98
C THR A 42 -1.12 -5.95 12.56
N LEU A 43 -1.56 -5.60 11.34
CA LEU A 43 -1.45 -4.26 10.77
C LEU A 43 -2.64 -3.37 11.20
N ALA A 44 -3.82 -3.96 11.28
CA ALA A 44 -5.03 -3.27 11.76
C ALA A 44 -6.05 -4.26 12.31
N ASN A 45 -6.97 -3.74 13.13
CA ASN A 45 -8.12 -4.46 13.65
C ASN A 45 -9.35 -3.54 13.57
N PHE A 46 -10.46 -4.05 13.05
CA PHE A 46 -11.72 -3.34 12.89
C PHE A 46 -12.81 -4.04 13.68
N SER A 47 -13.43 -3.32 14.57
CA SER A 47 -14.54 -3.79 15.40
C SER A 47 -15.61 -2.71 15.53
N MET A 48 -16.77 -3.04 16.06
CA MET A 48 -17.82 -2.06 16.38
C MET A 48 -17.35 -0.96 17.35
N GLN A 49 -16.30 -1.21 18.13
CA GLN A 49 -15.77 -0.28 19.13
C GLN A 49 -14.84 0.76 18.53
N ASN A 50 -14.20 0.47 17.39
CA ASN A 50 -13.17 1.33 16.81
C ASN A 50 -13.41 1.68 15.33
N SER A 51 -14.50 1.23 14.74
CA SER A 51 -14.79 1.43 13.33
C SER A 51 -16.31 1.48 13.06
N PRO A 52 -16.75 1.89 11.85
CA PRO A 52 -18.16 1.91 11.47
C PRO A 52 -18.77 0.52 11.21
N LEU A 53 -18.13 -0.57 11.62
CA LEU A 53 -18.70 -1.91 11.47
C LEU A 53 -20.05 -2.03 12.20
N PRO A 54 -21.12 -2.47 11.51
CA PRO A 54 -22.43 -2.63 12.14
C PRO A 54 -22.52 -3.88 13.02
N SER A 55 -21.55 -4.80 12.90
CA SER A 55 -21.43 -6.03 13.70
C SER A 55 -20.00 -6.55 13.68
N ASN A 56 -19.56 -7.16 14.78
CA ASN A 56 -18.31 -7.91 14.84
C ASN A 56 -18.38 -9.29 14.18
N GLN A 57 -19.59 -9.76 13.84
CA GLN A 57 -19.76 -11.01 13.11
C GLN A 57 -19.59 -10.78 11.61
N ILE A 58 -18.44 -11.19 11.08
CA ILE A 58 -18.11 -11.07 9.67
C ILE A 58 -18.50 -12.35 8.95
N ILE A 59 -19.34 -12.22 7.93
CA ILE A 59 -19.77 -13.34 7.09
C ILE A 59 -18.78 -13.55 5.94
N LYS A 60 -18.37 -12.44 5.28
CA LYS A 60 -17.47 -12.50 4.13
C LYS A 60 -16.69 -11.21 3.98
N ILE A 61 -15.47 -11.36 3.47
CA ILE A 61 -14.63 -10.25 3.00
C ILE A 61 -14.43 -10.40 1.48
N ALA A 62 -14.40 -9.28 0.77
CA ALA A 62 -14.05 -9.23 -0.66
C ALA A 62 -13.16 -8.02 -0.92
N VAL A 63 -12.15 -8.20 -1.77
CA VAL A 63 -11.24 -7.12 -2.20
C VAL A 63 -11.56 -6.76 -3.65
N ASP A 64 -11.74 -5.47 -3.91
CA ASP A 64 -11.73 -4.91 -5.25
C ASP A 64 -10.30 -4.45 -5.56
N PHE A 65 -9.58 -5.25 -6.31
CA PHE A 65 -8.18 -4.99 -6.66
C PHE A 65 -8.01 -3.74 -7.52
N SER A 66 -9.04 -3.33 -8.26
CA SER A 66 -8.96 -2.14 -9.11
C SER A 66 -8.98 -0.83 -8.32
N SER A 67 -9.73 -0.78 -7.22
CA SER A 67 -9.89 0.41 -6.40
C SER A 67 -9.17 0.35 -5.05
N GLY A 68 -8.66 -0.82 -4.65
CA GLY A 68 -8.11 -1.08 -3.32
C GLY A 68 -9.16 -1.08 -2.21
N LYS A 69 -10.46 -1.14 -2.56
CA LYS A 69 -11.54 -1.23 -1.57
C LYS A 69 -11.69 -2.65 -1.06
N VAL A 70 -11.90 -2.76 0.25
CA VAL A 70 -12.22 -4.01 0.92
C VAL A 70 -13.62 -3.93 1.49
N TYR A 71 -14.46 -4.88 1.13
CA TYR A 71 -15.84 -4.95 1.57
C TYR A 71 -15.99 -5.99 2.69
N PHE A 72 -16.58 -5.57 3.79
CA PHE A 72 -16.89 -6.42 4.94
C PHE A 72 -18.40 -6.66 4.99
N ALA A 73 -18.83 -7.87 4.65
CA ALA A 73 -20.21 -8.31 4.83
C ALA A 73 -20.38 -8.86 6.23
N THR A 74 -21.30 -8.26 6.98
CA THR A 74 -21.69 -8.67 8.34
C THR A 74 -23.11 -9.17 8.35
N ASN A 75 -23.58 -9.75 9.46
CA ASN A 75 -24.97 -10.10 9.65
C ASN A 75 -25.94 -8.90 9.78
N LYS A 76 -25.39 -7.65 9.78
CA LYS A 76 -26.16 -6.41 9.91
C LYS A 76 -25.92 -5.41 8.76
N GLY A 77 -25.27 -5.84 7.68
CA GLY A 77 -25.01 -5.00 6.53
C GLY A 77 -23.57 -5.08 6.02
N ILE A 78 -23.29 -4.28 5.00
CA ILE A 78 -21.98 -4.26 4.33
C ILE A 78 -21.31 -2.89 4.54
N VAL A 79 -20.02 -2.90 4.86
CA VAL A 79 -19.17 -1.71 4.95
C VAL A 79 -18.03 -1.83 3.95
N ALA A 80 -17.69 -0.73 3.28
CA ALA A 80 -16.51 -0.63 2.43
C ALA A 80 -15.40 0.14 3.15
N TYR A 81 -14.22 -0.45 3.22
CA TYR A 81 -13.00 0.18 3.70
C TYR A 81 -12.09 0.50 2.51
N ASN A 82 -11.57 1.71 2.43
CA ASN A 82 -10.62 2.10 1.40
C ASN A 82 -9.19 1.84 1.91
N SER A 83 -8.64 0.67 1.60
CA SER A 83 -7.29 0.28 2.02
C SER A 83 -6.21 1.07 1.28
N LYS A 84 -6.53 1.58 0.09
CA LYS A 84 -5.58 2.24 -0.83
C LYS A 84 -4.42 1.34 -1.28
N VAL A 85 -4.44 0.05 -0.99
CA VAL A 85 -3.44 -0.91 -1.43
C VAL A 85 -3.64 -1.20 -2.92
N ALA A 86 -2.58 -1.00 -3.72
CA ALA A 86 -2.56 -1.38 -5.12
C ALA A 86 -2.04 -2.82 -5.28
N PRO A 87 -2.54 -3.61 -6.25
CA PRO A 87 -1.90 -4.87 -6.59
C PRO A 87 -0.48 -4.62 -7.14
N PHE A 88 0.39 -5.62 -7.07
CA PHE A 88 1.67 -5.56 -7.77
C PHE A 88 1.46 -5.66 -9.27
N GLY A 89 2.27 -4.91 -10.03
CA GLY A 89 2.32 -5.03 -11.48
C GLY A 89 3.13 -6.25 -11.91
N ASP A 90 2.92 -6.68 -13.15
CA ASP A 90 3.66 -7.80 -13.74
C ASP A 90 4.98 -7.34 -14.39
N VAL A 91 5.01 -6.11 -14.93
CA VAL A 91 6.16 -5.52 -15.63
C VAL A 91 6.32 -4.05 -15.27
N LEU A 92 7.54 -3.55 -15.32
CA LEU A 92 7.85 -2.16 -15.09
C LEU A 92 7.60 -1.35 -16.38
N GLY A 93 6.39 -0.80 -16.52
CA GLY A 93 5.99 0.01 -17.65
C GLY A 93 6.21 1.52 -17.43
N ASP A 94 5.41 2.32 -18.13
CA ASP A 94 5.38 3.77 -17.94
C ASP A 94 4.88 4.12 -16.53
N VAL A 95 5.54 5.07 -15.90
CA VAL A 95 5.22 5.53 -14.55
C VAL A 95 4.84 7.00 -14.52
N TYR A 96 4.13 7.39 -13.46
CA TYR A 96 3.78 8.77 -13.20
C TYR A 96 3.82 9.05 -11.70
N ALA A 97 3.87 10.33 -11.36
CA ALA A 97 3.78 10.78 -9.98
C ALA A 97 2.59 11.73 -9.83
N TYR A 98 1.85 11.62 -8.74
CA TYR A 98 0.71 12.48 -8.45
C TYR A 98 0.53 12.76 -6.95
N PRO A 99 0.07 13.96 -6.56
CA PRO A 99 -0.15 15.12 -7.42
C PRO A 99 1.15 15.65 -8.00
N ASN A 100 1.10 16.21 -9.22
CA ASN A 100 2.25 16.82 -9.87
C ASN A 100 1.77 18.03 -10.70
N PRO A 101 2.10 19.27 -10.30
CA PRO A 101 2.97 19.65 -9.16
C PRO A 101 2.40 19.26 -7.79
N ALA A 102 3.30 18.90 -6.86
CA ALA A 102 2.96 18.70 -5.47
C ALA A 102 3.08 20.04 -4.72
N LEU A 103 1.96 20.59 -4.29
CA LEU A 103 1.87 21.85 -3.58
C LEU A 103 2.17 21.67 -2.07
N LYS A 104 2.32 22.77 -1.36
CA LYS A 104 2.59 22.77 0.08
C LYS A 104 1.57 21.98 0.90
N ASN A 105 0.29 22.09 0.55
CA ASN A 105 -0.81 21.39 1.23
C ASN A 105 -0.96 19.91 0.87
N HIS A 106 -0.21 19.41 -0.11
CA HIS A 106 -0.15 17.98 -0.40
C HIS A 106 0.89 17.33 0.52
N GLU A 107 0.45 16.47 1.41
CA GLU A 107 1.33 15.81 2.38
C GLU A 107 2.26 14.79 1.71
N THR A 108 1.79 14.14 0.66
CA THR A 108 2.50 13.05 -0.03
C THR A 108 2.45 13.19 -1.54
N VAL A 109 3.36 12.49 -2.20
CA VAL A 109 3.34 12.22 -3.65
C VAL A 109 3.34 10.71 -3.85
N THR A 110 2.42 10.21 -4.66
CA THR A 110 2.35 8.79 -5.03
C THR A 110 3.06 8.58 -6.37
N ILE A 111 3.88 7.55 -6.45
CA ILE A 111 4.57 7.07 -7.66
C ILE A 111 3.96 5.73 -8.01
N ASP A 112 3.44 5.58 -9.23
CA ASP A 112 2.65 4.43 -9.64
C ASP A 112 2.79 4.16 -11.14
N GLY A 113 2.44 2.95 -11.59
CA GLY A 113 2.35 2.61 -13.01
C GLY A 113 1.16 3.29 -13.68
N ARG A 114 1.32 3.68 -14.95
CA ARG A 114 0.23 4.28 -15.73
C ARG A 114 -0.83 3.26 -16.09
N ASN A 115 -2.06 3.74 -16.30
CA ASN A 115 -3.19 2.95 -16.78
C ASN A 115 -3.53 1.74 -15.89
N GLY A 116 -3.22 1.82 -14.59
CA GLY A 116 -3.51 0.75 -13.63
C GLY A 116 -2.54 -0.43 -13.69
N THR A 117 -1.37 -0.26 -14.34
CA THR A 117 -0.36 -1.34 -14.40
C THR A 117 0.34 -1.58 -13.08
N HIS A 118 0.39 -0.57 -12.21
CA HIS A 118 1.11 -0.57 -10.94
C HIS A 118 2.60 -0.95 -11.05
N LEU A 119 3.32 -0.89 -9.95
CA LEU A 119 4.74 -1.25 -9.90
C LEU A 119 4.91 -2.72 -9.55
N PRO A 120 5.82 -3.45 -10.23
CA PRO A 120 6.16 -4.82 -9.86
C PRO A 120 6.77 -4.90 -8.46
N LYS A 121 6.59 -6.03 -7.80
CA LYS A 121 7.33 -6.38 -6.60
C LYS A 121 8.84 -6.37 -6.90
N GLY A 122 9.65 -5.88 -5.96
CA GLY A 122 11.10 -5.73 -6.14
C GLY A 122 11.52 -4.44 -6.82
N THR A 123 10.58 -3.61 -7.35
CA THR A 123 10.94 -2.33 -7.96
C THR A 123 11.66 -1.43 -6.95
N ASN A 124 12.87 -0.98 -7.29
CA ASN A 124 13.60 0.05 -6.56
C ASN A 124 13.22 1.44 -7.11
N VAL A 125 12.89 2.36 -6.22
CA VAL A 125 12.51 3.73 -6.54
C VAL A 125 13.48 4.70 -5.88
N LYS A 126 14.22 5.47 -6.68
CA LYS A 126 15.14 6.53 -6.24
C LYS A 126 14.64 7.89 -6.66
N ILE A 127 14.63 8.83 -5.74
CA ILE A 127 14.30 10.23 -6.00
C ILE A 127 15.60 11.04 -5.86
N LEU A 128 15.96 11.75 -6.92
CA LEU A 128 17.17 12.57 -7.02
C LEU A 128 16.80 14.04 -7.16
N ASP A 129 17.63 14.92 -6.65
CA ASP A 129 17.59 16.34 -7.00
C ASP A 129 18.17 16.58 -8.43
N VAL A 130 18.09 17.82 -8.91
CA VAL A 130 18.62 18.19 -10.25
C VAL A 130 20.14 18.09 -10.35
N SER A 131 20.85 18.01 -9.22
CA SER A 131 22.30 17.81 -9.17
C SER A 131 22.68 16.32 -9.16
N GLY A 132 21.69 15.42 -9.12
CA GLY A 132 21.88 13.97 -9.08
C GLY A 132 22.11 13.41 -7.67
N ASN A 133 21.93 14.21 -6.62
CA ASN A 133 22.04 13.71 -5.25
C ASN A 133 20.80 12.89 -4.88
N LEU A 134 21.02 11.75 -4.20
CA LEU A 134 19.95 10.91 -3.70
C LEU A 134 19.19 11.62 -2.55
N VAL A 135 17.93 11.79 -2.75
CA VAL A 135 16.99 12.43 -1.78
C VAL A 135 16.21 11.39 -1.00
N TYR A 136 15.70 10.39 -1.68
CA TYR A 136 14.87 9.33 -1.10
C TYR A 136 15.06 8.02 -1.87
N GLU A 137 14.94 6.90 -1.19
CA GLU A 137 14.96 5.57 -1.79
C GLU A 137 13.96 4.65 -1.08
N SER A 138 13.27 3.84 -1.87
CA SER A 138 12.34 2.82 -1.37
C SER A 138 12.27 1.65 -2.34
N ASN A 139 11.85 0.48 -1.84
CA ASN A 139 11.57 -0.68 -2.66
C ASN A 139 10.09 -1.05 -2.56
N VAL A 140 9.53 -1.55 -3.65
CA VAL A 140 8.19 -2.14 -3.68
C VAL A 140 8.29 -3.57 -3.16
N VAL A 141 7.95 -3.77 -1.89
CA VAL A 141 8.04 -5.08 -1.22
C VAL A 141 6.72 -5.45 -0.55
N GLU A 142 6.57 -6.73 -0.24
CA GLU A 142 5.43 -7.26 0.51
C GLU A 142 5.36 -6.62 1.91
N GLY A 143 4.14 -6.42 2.38
CA GLY A 143 3.90 -5.96 3.75
C GLY A 143 4.32 -4.53 4.05
N GLN A 144 4.80 -3.76 3.06
CA GLN A 144 5.03 -2.33 3.24
C GLN A 144 3.69 -1.60 3.36
N GLU A 145 3.46 -1.09 4.54
CA GLU A 145 2.42 -0.16 4.96
C GLU A 145 1.39 0.23 3.89
N LEU A 146 0.43 -0.66 3.59
CA LEU A 146 -0.75 -0.33 2.80
C LEU A 146 -0.48 0.25 1.39
N GLN A 147 0.69 0.03 0.80
CA GLN A 147 1.06 0.59 -0.50
C GLN A 147 0.91 -0.39 -1.67
N GLY A 148 1.36 -1.64 -1.49
CA GLY A 148 1.37 -2.63 -2.59
C GLY A 148 2.23 -2.16 -3.76
N GLY A 149 1.72 -2.24 -4.97
CA GLY A 149 2.41 -1.90 -6.22
C GLY A 149 2.56 -0.41 -6.51
N LYS A 150 2.76 0.41 -5.50
CA LYS A 150 3.06 1.85 -5.62
C LYS A 150 3.96 2.32 -4.48
N VAL A 151 4.55 3.50 -4.62
CA VAL A 151 5.34 4.15 -3.56
C VAL A 151 4.69 5.48 -3.19
N VAL A 152 4.50 5.73 -1.90
CA VAL A 152 4.01 6.98 -1.36
C VAL A 152 5.15 7.69 -0.64
N TRP A 153 5.57 8.83 -1.17
CA TRP A 153 6.66 9.65 -0.64
C TRP A 153 6.10 10.85 0.13
N ASP A 154 6.54 11.05 1.36
CA ASP A 154 6.12 12.14 2.27
C ASP A 154 6.85 13.47 2.02
N LYS A 155 7.53 13.62 0.90
CA LYS A 155 8.34 14.79 0.51
C LYS A 155 9.49 15.09 1.48
N LYS A 156 10.02 14.06 2.15
CA LYS A 156 11.19 14.19 3.01
C LYS A 156 12.41 13.52 2.38
N ASN A 157 13.57 14.04 2.73
CA ASN A 157 14.85 13.45 2.38
C ASN A 157 15.22 12.33 3.37
N LEU A 158 16.33 11.63 3.09
CA LEU A 158 16.83 10.54 3.93
C LEU A 158 17.13 10.95 5.39
N ALA A 159 17.29 12.23 5.66
CA ALA A 159 17.46 12.78 7.02
C ALA A 159 16.14 13.15 7.69
N GLY A 160 14.98 12.90 7.05
CA GLY A 160 13.65 13.21 7.58
C GLY A 160 13.24 14.69 7.44
N ASN A 161 14.01 15.51 6.73
CA ASN A 161 13.71 16.92 6.51
C ASN A 161 12.86 17.11 5.25
N ASN A 162 11.91 18.04 5.27
CA ASN A 162 11.15 18.42 4.10
C ASN A 162 12.09 18.91 2.98
N VAL A 163 11.81 18.47 1.76
CA VAL A 163 12.58 18.90 0.59
C VAL A 163 12.19 20.32 0.16
N ALA A 164 13.10 21.02 -0.48
CA ALA A 164 12.87 22.36 -1.02
C ALA A 164 11.98 22.33 -2.28
N SER A 165 11.40 23.48 -2.64
CA SER A 165 10.76 23.64 -3.96
C SER A 165 11.77 23.36 -5.07
N GLY A 166 11.36 22.63 -6.09
CA GLY A 166 12.23 22.24 -7.20
C GLY A 166 11.70 21.08 -8.02
N ILE A 167 12.48 20.67 -9.00
CA ILE A 167 12.22 19.47 -9.79
C ILE A 167 13.04 18.31 -9.22
N TYR A 168 12.39 17.17 -9.07
CA TYR A 168 13.00 15.92 -8.62
C TYR A 168 12.84 14.87 -9.71
N ILE A 169 13.88 14.10 -9.92
CA ILE A 169 13.93 13.01 -10.90
C ILE A 169 13.66 11.72 -10.14
N VAL A 170 12.70 10.94 -10.60
CA VAL A 170 12.36 9.64 -10.04
C VAL A 170 12.85 8.57 -10.99
N LEU A 171 13.82 7.78 -10.55
CA LEU A 171 14.34 6.62 -11.28
C LEU A 171 13.75 5.36 -10.68
N LEU A 172 13.25 4.48 -11.54
CA LEU A 172 12.76 3.18 -11.14
C LEU A 172 13.51 2.08 -11.89
N SER A 173 13.80 0.99 -11.22
CA SER A 173 14.34 -0.22 -11.82
C SER A 173 13.66 -1.45 -11.20
N ASN A 174 13.46 -2.50 -11.98
CA ASN A 174 13.06 -3.79 -11.43
C ASN A 174 14.24 -4.41 -10.66
N GLU A 175 13.99 -5.55 -10.01
CA GLU A 175 14.93 -6.18 -9.07
C GLU A 175 16.29 -6.51 -9.71
N ASP A 176 16.29 -6.99 -10.96
CA ASP A 176 17.51 -7.35 -11.69
C ASP A 176 18.07 -6.20 -12.55
N ALA A 177 17.47 -5.00 -12.48
CA ALA A 177 17.81 -3.81 -13.25
C ALA A 177 17.75 -4.00 -14.79
N SER A 178 17.07 -5.02 -15.28
CA SER A 178 16.87 -5.24 -16.72
C SER A 178 15.86 -4.24 -17.33
N GLU A 179 14.91 -3.77 -16.51
CA GLU A 179 13.94 -2.74 -16.88
C GLU A 179 14.16 -1.48 -16.04
N THR A 180 14.13 -0.33 -16.68
CA THR A 180 14.26 0.97 -16.02
C THR A 180 13.27 1.96 -16.62
N THR A 181 12.74 2.85 -15.79
CA THR A 181 11.86 3.92 -16.23
C THR A 181 12.09 5.18 -15.39
N VAL A 182 11.64 6.32 -15.88
CA VAL A 182 11.88 7.61 -15.23
C VAL A 182 10.63 8.48 -15.29
N THR A 183 10.40 9.22 -14.20
CA THR A 183 9.43 10.31 -14.18
C THR A 183 9.98 11.51 -13.40
N LYS A 184 9.22 12.59 -13.34
CA LYS A 184 9.63 13.82 -12.66
C LYS A 184 8.54 14.31 -11.73
N ILE A 185 8.94 14.94 -10.63
CA ILE A 185 8.05 15.57 -9.67
C ILE A 185 8.44 17.04 -9.54
N ALA A 186 7.48 17.95 -9.66
CA ALA A 186 7.64 19.34 -9.30
C ALA A 186 7.11 19.56 -7.88
N ILE A 187 7.94 20.04 -6.96
CA ILE A 187 7.57 20.42 -5.59
C ILE A 187 7.46 21.92 -5.50
N VAL A 188 6.36 22.41 -4.92
CA VAL A 188 6.05 23.83 -4.68
C VAL A 188 5.62 23.99 -3.23
N ASN A 189 6.50 24.55 -2.40
CA ASN A 189 6.28 24.81 -0.98
C ASN A 189 5.82 26.24 -0.70
#